data_6591c14e66d94ebb5c605b97f0bc40b5
#
_entry.id   6591c14e66d94ebb5c605b97f0bc40b5
#
_cell.length_a   1.000
_cell.length_b   1.000
_cell.length_c   1.000
_cell.angle_alpha   90.00
_cell.angle_beta   90.00
_cell.angle_gamma   90.00
#
_symmetry.space_group_name_H-M   'P 1'
#
loop_
_entity.id
_entity.type
_entity.pdbx_description
1 polymer ?
#
loop_
_entity_poly.entity_id
_entity_poly.type
_entity_poly.pdbx_seq_one_letter_code
_entity_poly.pdbx_strand_id
1 'polypeptide(L)'
;MCGRLSQYRGIHDFVAALSIPNALINYADDQPFERYNAAPTTQLALFHQEGQFLRADMVRWGWRPHWAKDRAAPINARVEKVAHGPFFKAIWPHRAIIAIDNWFEWVYEGGPKKQPFLIRHRDRTPILCAAIGQYPTAEHEPGEHDGFVIITADSAGGMVDIHDRRPVTLSPELASEWLDPATPKERAEQMVLLQGEPTEAFEWFKVDRAIGNVRNQGPDLIKPIVPDGLF
;
A
#
# COMPACT_ATOMS: atom_id res chain seq x y z
N MET A 1 -3.70 7.98 8.90
CA MET A 1 -3.67 7.60 7.46
C MET A 1 -2.33 6.95 7.15
N CYS A 2 -2.34 5.82 6.45
CA CYS A 2 -1.12 5.11 6.06
C CYS A 2 -0.15 6.07 5.34
N GLY A 3 0.90 6.45 6.01
CA GLY A 3 1.94 7.38 5.53
C GLY A 3 3.35 6.82 5.72
N ARG A 4 3.46 5.57 6.11
CA ARG A 4 4.69 4.84 6.27
C ARG A 4 4.44 3.34 6.13
N LEU A 5 5.25 2.65 5.36
CA LEU A 5 5.10 1.21 5.12
C LEU A 5 6.46 0.53 4.95
N SER A 6 6.46 -0.80 4.90
CA SER A 6 7.63 -1.59 4.55
C SER A 6 7.36 -2.43 3.32
N GLN A 7 8.37 -2.53 2.46
CA GLN A 7 8.44 -3.42 1.32
C GLN A 7 9.87 -3.99 1.32
N TYR A 8 10.11 -5.04 2.09
CA TYR A 8 11.48 -5.53 2.30
C TYR A 8 11.78 -6.88 1.67
N ARG A 9 10.75 -7.66 1.31
CA ARG A 9 10.91 -8.97 0.65
C ARG A 9 11.35 -8.82 -0.80
N GLY A 10 11.72 -9.93 -1.42
CA GLY A 10 11.91 -10.05 -2.86
C GLY A 10 10.59 -9.98 -3.63
N ILE A 11 10.67 -9.67 -4.90
CA ILE A 11 9.49 -9.48 -5.75
C ILE A 11 8.67 -10.77 -5.89
N HIS A 12 9.33 -11.94 -5.93
CA HIS A 12 8.66 -13.23 -6.08
C HIS A 12 7.79 -13.59 -4.88
N ASP A 13 8.14 -13.14 -3.66
CA ASP A 13 7.29 -13.29 -2.48
C ASP A 13 5.95 -12.56 -2.65
N PHE A 14 6.00 -11.35 -3.19
CA PHE A 14 4.80 -10.53 -3.45
C PHE A 14 3.96 -11.11 -4.60
N VAL A 15 4.61 -11.60 -5.67
CA VAL A 15 3.93 -12.26 -6.79
C VAL A 15 3.22 -13.55 -6.33
N ALA A 16 3.88 -14.34 -5.48
CA ALA A 16 3.28 -15.54 -4.90
C ALA A 16 2.03 -15.21 -4.07
N ALA A 17 2.06 -14.11 -3.30
CA ALA A 17 0.92 -13.67 -2.52
C ALA A 17 -0.28 -13.20 -3.39
N LEU A 18 -0.04 -12.66 -4.58
CA LEU A 18 -1.07 -12.26 -5.52
C LEU A 18 -1.83 -13.46 -6.13
N SER A 19 -1.26 -14.67 -6.07
CA SER A 19 -1.87 -15.90 -6.62
C SER A 19 -2.33 -15.78 -8.09
N ILE A 20 -1.68 -14.90 -8.86
CA ILE A 20 -1.96 -14.70 -10.28
C ILE A 20 -1.16 -15.73 -11.08
N PRO A 21 -1.80 -16.55 -11.93
CA PRO A 21 -1.11 -17.64 -12.66
C PRO A 21 -0.15 -17.13 -13.74
N ASN A 22 -0.17 -15.86 -14.07
CA ASN A 22 0.60 -15.28 -15.15
C ASN A 22 1.98 -14.85 -14.69
N ALA A 23 2.99 -15.14 -15.50
CA ALA A 23 4.36 -14.78 -15.22
C ALA A 23 4.55 -13.25 -15.15
N LEU A 24 5.38 -12.81 -14.22
CA LEU A 24 5.88 -11.45 -14.18
C LEU A 24 6.82 -11.23 -15.39
N ILE A 25 6.52 -10.23 -16.23
CA ILE A 25 7.18 -10.07 -17.53
C ILE A 25 8.38 -9.13 -17.55
N ASN A 26 8.51 -8.26 -16.54
CA ASN A 26 9.52 -7.21 -16.59
C ASN A 26 10.49 -7.18 -15.39
N TYR A 27 10.55 -8.26 -14.62
CA TYR A 27 11.41 -8.33 -13.43
C TYR A 27 12.06 -9.71 -13.34
N ALA A 28 13.37 -9.75 -13.44
CA ALA A 28 14.15 -11.01 -13.40
C ALA A 28 14.96 -11.18 -12.10
N ASP A 29 15.14 -10.09 -11.33
CA ASP A 29 15.92 -10.10 -10.09
C ASP A 29 15.01 -10.30 -8.89
N ASP A 30 15.34 -11.23 -8.01
CA ASP A 30 14.61 -11.52 -6.78
C ASP A 30 15.34 -11.04 -5.52
N GLN A 31 16.24 -10.07 -5.67
CA GLN A 31 16.86 -9.47 -4.49
C GLN A 31 15.83 -8.78 -3.60
N PRO A 32 15.91 -8.95 -2.27
CA PRO A 32 15.06 -8.25 -1.34
C PRO A 32 15.14 -6.72 -1.53
N PHE A 33 14.00 -6.05 -1.48
CA PHE A 33 13.97 -4.57 -1.56
C PHE A 33 14.57 -3.89 -0.33
N GLU A 34 14.55 -4.58 0.81
CA GLU A 34 15.09 -4.11 2.12
C GLU A 34 14.57 -2.73 2.56
N ARG A 35 13.38 -2.35 2.07
CA ARG A 35 12.74 -1.08 2.46
C ARG A 35 11.90 -1.26 3.70
N TYR A 36 12.52 -1.10 4.86
CA TYR A 36 11.86 -1.26 6.16
C TYR A 36 11.08 -0.02 6.59
N ASN A 37 11.33 1.14 5.96
CA ASN A 37 10.80 2.44 6.38
C ASN A 37 10.56 3.34 5.18
N ALA A 38 9.68 2.92 4.28
CA ALA A 38 9.32 3.70 3.10
C ALA A 38 8.40 4.85 3.46
N ALA A 39 8.79 6.06 3.10
CA ALA A 39 8.04 7.29 3.26
C ALA A 39 7.38 7.74 1.95
N PRO A 40 6.43 8.66 1.98
CA PRO A 40 5.92 9.32 0.78
C PRO A 40 7.03 9.80 -0.13
N THR A 41 6.78 9.78 -1.44
CA THR A 41 7.71 10.08 -2.54
C THR A 41 8.79 9.03 -2.84
N THR A 42 8.91 7.99 -2.02
CA THR A 42 9.75 6.83 -2.33
C THR A 42 9.19 6.07 -3.54
N GLN A 43 10.06 5.54 -4.39
CA GLN A 43 9.67 4.59 -5.43
C GLN A 43 9.52 3.19 -4.81
N LEU A 44 8.40 2.53 -5.12
CA LEU A 44 8.03 1.21 -4.59
C LEU A 44 7.59 0.32 -5.76
N ALA A 45 7.76 -0.98 -5.61
CA ALA A 45 7.28 -1.94 -6.59
C ALA A 45 5.74 -1.96 -6.57
N LEU A 46 5.15 -1.44 -7.64
CA LEU A 46 3.70 -1.41 -7.89
C LEU A 46 3.36 -2.50 -8.89
N PHE A 47 2.37 -3.33 -8.56
CA PHE A 47 1.92 -4.42 -9.42
C PHE A 47 0.68 -4.01 -10.21
N HIS A 48 0.69 -4.25 -11.50
CA HIS A 48 -0.43 -3.98 -12.40
C HIS A 48 -0.50 -4.99 -13.54
N GLN A 49 -1.64 -5.05 -14.21
CA GLN A 49 -1.83 -5.98 -15.32
C GLN A 49 -1.63 -5.26 -16.65
N GLU A 50 -0.90 -5.90 -17.56
CA GLU A 50 -0.74 -5.49 -18.95
C GLU A 50 -1.12 -6.64 -19.88
N GLY A 51 -2.27 -6.53 -20.53
CA GLY A 51 -2.87 -7.65 -21.25
C GLY A 51 -3.15 -8.82 -20.31
N GLN A 52 -2.56 -9.98 -20.62
CA GLN A 52 -2.67 -11.16 -19.75
C GLN A 52 -1.51 -11.33 -18.75
N PHE A 53 -0.57 -10.39 -18.73
CA PHE A 53 0.64 -10.49 -17.92
C PHE A 53 0.60 -9.57 -16.72
N LEU A 54 1.26 -10.02 -15.65
CA LEU A 54 1.55 -9.17 -14.49
C LEU A 54 2.84 -8.38 -14.75
N ARG A 55 2.85 -7.11 -14.40
CA ARG A 55 4.04 -6.26 -14.34
C ARG A 55 4.28 -5.73 -12.94
N ALA A 56 5.56 -5.44 -12.65
CA ALA A 56 5.94 -4.69 -11.47
C ALA A 56 6.87 -3.55 -11.90
N ASP A 57 6.47 -2.32 -11.66
CA ASP A 57 7.26 -1.14 -11.97
C ASP A 57 7.57 -0.36 -10.68
N MET A 58 8.77 0.23 -10.64
CA MET A 58 9.16 1.10 -9.54
C MET A 58 8.49 2.46 -9.72
N VAL A 59 7.42 2.71 -8.96
CA VAL A 59 6.56 3.91 -9.11
C VAL A 59 6.58 4.74 -7.84
N ARG A 60 6.57 6.05 -7.97
CA ARG A 60 6.59 7.00 -6.85
C ARG A 60 5.29 6.93 -6.05
N TRP A 61 5.38 6.78 -4.75
CA TRP A 61 4.24 6.89 -3.86
C TRP A 61 3.80 8.35 -3.67
N GLY A 62 2.70 8.70 -4.28
CA GLY A 62 2.12 10.03 -4.35
C GLY A 62 1.90 10.49 -5.79
N TRP A 63 0.65 10.83 -6.10
CA TRP A 63 0.25 11.30 -7.43
C TRP A 63 -0.66 12.52 -7.35
N ARG A 64 -0.54 13.39 -8.33
CA ARG A 64 -1.44 14.54 -8.53
C ARG A 64 -1.64 14.80 -10.02
N PRO A 65 -2.82 15.27 -10.43
CA PRO A 65 -3.03 15.69 -11.81
C PRO A 65 -2.17 16.91 -12.15
N HIS A 66 -1.81 17.04 -13.43
CA HIS A 66 -0.95 18.11 -13.94
C HIS A 66 -1.46 19.54 -13.62
N TRP A 67 -2.78 19.71 -13.54
CA TRP A 67 -3.41 21.01 -13.21
C TRP A 67 -3.31 21.38 -11.73
N ALA A 68 -2.93 20.46 -10.85
CA ALA A 68 -2.82 20.69 -9.40
C ALA A 68 -1.36 20.87 -8.95
N LYS A 69 -0.55 21.56 -9.75
CA LYS A 69 0.91 21.71 -9.55
C LYS A 69 1.28 22.29 -8.18
N ASP A 70 0.48 23.22 -7.66
CA ASP A 70 0.76 23.95 -6.42
C ASP A 70 0.30 23.18 -5.17
N ARG A 71 -0.23 21.98 -5.32
CA ARG A 71 -0.67 21.13 -4.21
C ARG A 71 0.33 20.02 -3.97
N ALA A 72 0.51 19.65 -2.69
CA ALA A 72 1.24 18.43 -2.37
C ALA A 72 0.53 17.22 -3.03
N ALA A 73 1.32 16.29 -3.58
CA ALA A 73 0.76 15.07 -4.15
C ALA A 73 0.17 14.20 -3.04
N PRO A 74 -1.15 13.91 -3.06
CA PRO A 74 -1.73 12.93 -2.14
C PRO A 74 -1.04 11.57 -2.28
N ILE A 75 -0.91 10.89 -1.16
CA ILE A 75 -0.40 9.52 -1.10
C ILE A 75 -1.53 8.50 -0.90
N ASN A 76 -2.70 8.99 -0.50
CA ASN A 76 -3.89 8.19 -0.26
C ASN A 76 -5.11 8.81 -0.94
N ALA A 77 -6.02 7.97 -1.38
CA ALA A 77 -7.33 8.36 -1.89
C ALA A 77 -8.43 7.72 -1.03
N ARG A 78 -9.38 8.53 -0.57
CA ARG A 78 -10.51 8.03 0.22
C ARG A 78 -11.48 7.29 -0.69
N VAL A 79 -11.88 6.08 -0.30
CA VAL A 79 -12.80 5.23 -1.06
C VAL A 79 -14.10 5.93 -1.41
N GLU A 80 -14.63 6.77 -0.51
CA GLU A 80 -15.89 7.50 -0.69
C GLU A 80 -15.84 8.54 -1.82
N LYS A 81 -14.64 8.91 -2.29
CA LYS A 81 -14.44 9.98 -3.28
C LYS A 81 -13.62 9.56 -4.50
N VAL A 82 -12.90 8.45 -4.43
CA VAL A 82 -11.90 8.08 -5.43
C VAL A 82 -12.53 7.81 -6.79
N ALA A 83 -13.68 7.13 -6.84
CA ALA A 83 -14.36 6.77 -8.09
C ALA A 83 -15.09 7.94 -8.76
N HIS A 84 -15.56 8.92 -8.00
CA HIS A 84 -16.45 9.98 -8.50
C HIS A 84 -15.81 11.38 -8.46
N GLY A 85 -14.74 11.55 -7.68
CA GLY A 85 -14.09 12.85 -7.54
C GLY A 85 -13.28 13.25 -8.78
N PRO A 86 -13.27 14.52 -9.18
CA PRO A 86 -12.55 14.98 -10.37
C PRO A 86 -11.02 14.83 -10.23
N PHE A 87 -10.50 14.78 -9.01
CA PHE A 87 -9.07 14.73 -8.73
C PHE A 87 -8.43 13.44 -9.23
N PHE A 88 -9.05 12.29 -8.98
CA PHE A 88 -8.52 10.97 -9.33
C PHE A 88 -9.15 10.37 -10.60
N LYS A 89 -10.05 11.11 -11.28
CA LYS A 89 -10.79 10.62 -12.44
C LYS A 89 -9.87 10.04 -13.53
N ALA A 90 -8.73 10.69 -13.76
CA ALA A 90 -7.77 10.27 -14.80
C ALA A 90 -7.11 8.94 -14.49
N ILE A 91 -6.85 8.63 -13.20
CA ILE A 91 -6.14 7.41 -12.79
C ILE A 91 -7.06 6.34 -12.21
N TRP A 92 -8.35 6.62 -12.00
CA TRP A 92 -9.29 5.62 -11.48
C TRP A 92 -9.37 4.34 -12.32
N PRO A 93 -9.33 4.37 -13.68
CA PRO A 93 -9.29 3.17 -14.49
C PRO A 93 -7.97 2.38 -14.39
N HIS A 94 -6.88 3.03 -13.98
CA HIS A 94 -5.55 2.43 -13.91
C HIS A 94 -5.32 1.82 -12.52
N ARG A 95 -5.89 0.62 -12.36
CA ARG A 95 -5.85 -0.13 -11.09
C ARG A 95 -4.53 -0.85 -10.93
N ALA A 96 -4.03 -0.86 -9.69
CA ALA A 96 -2.79 -1.49 -9.31
C ALA A 96 -2.90 -2.05 -7.89
N ILE A 97 -1.96 -2.89 -7.50
CA ILE A 97 -1.74 -3.36 -6.14
C ILE A 97 -0.38 -2.88 -5.67
N ILE A 98 -0.32 -2.28 -4.51
CA ILE A 98 0.92 -2.17 -3.75
C ILE A 98 0.96 -3.29 -2.71
N ALA A 99 1.83 -4.28 -2.94
CA ALA A 99 2.07 -5.36 -1.99
C ALA A 99 3.11 -4.91 -0.97
N ILE A 100 2.78 -5.01 0.32
CA ILE A 100 3.61 -4.52 1.41
C ILE A 100 3.75 -5.58 2.51
N ASP A 101 4.78 -5.46 3.33
CA ASP A 101 4.97 -6.34 4.48
C ASP A 101 4.20 -5.88 5.71
N ASN A 102 4.12 -4.57 5.89
CA ASN A 102 3.40 -3.92 6.98
C ASN A 102 3.25 -2.43 6.71
N TRP A 103 2.39 -1.76 7.49
CA TRP A 103 2.35 -0.30 7.57
C TRP A 103 2.46 0.15 9.02
N PHE A 104 2.67 1.47 9.22
CA PHE A 104 2.81 2.08 10.53
C PHE A 104 1.77 3.18 10.74
N GLU A 105 1.28 3.30 11.97
CA GLU A 105 0.46 4.40 12.45
C GLU A 105 0.99 4.94 13.77
N TRP A 106 0.67 6.18 14.09
CA TRP A 106 1.15 6.89 15.27
C TRP A 106 0.00 7.25 16.21
N VAL A 107 0.00 6.63 17.38
CA VAL A 107 -1.04 6.79 18.41
C VAL A 107 -0.56 7.78 19.48
N TYR A 108 -1.45 8.66 19.91
CA TYR A 108 -1.20 9.52 21.05
C TYR A 108 -1.60 8.81 22.35
N GLU A 109 -0.63 8.52 23.21
CA GLU A 109 -0.83 7.83 24.48
C GLU A 109 -0.63 8.76 25.70
N GLY A 110 -0.91 10.06 25.55
CA GLY A 110 -0.78 11.05 26.63
C GLY A 110 0.65 11.58 26.89
N GLY A 111 1.66 11.03 26.20
CA GLY A 111 3.05 11.48 26.32
C GLY A 111 3.41 12.63 25.36
N PRO A 112 4.65 13.16 25.42
CA PRO A 112 5.09 14.29 24.60
C PRO A 112 5.23 13.93 23.11
N LYS A 113 5.31 12.65 22.79
CA LYS A 113 5.44 12.14 21.41
C LYS A 113 4.49 10.97 21.19
N LYS A 114 3.97 10.88 19.98
CA LYS A 114 3.16 9.73 19.55
C LYS A 114 3.99 8.45 19.56
N GLN A 115 3.33 7.34 19.88
CA GLN A 115 3.88 6.00 19.84
C GLN A 115 3.60 5.37 18.48
N PRO A 116 4.62 4.93 17.71
CA PRO A 116 4.41 4.18 16.48
C PRO A 116 3.97 2.75 16.76
N PHE A 117 3.00 2.30 16.01
CA PHE A 117 2.53 0.92 15.94
C PHE A 117 2.80 0.39 14.54
N LEU A 118 3.28 -0.84 14.47
CA LEU A 118 3.36 -1.63 13.25
C LEU A 118 2.09 -2.48 13.14
N ILE A 119 1.51 -2.51 11.95
CA ILE A 119 0.35 -3.34 11.61
C ILE A 119 0.76 -4.29 10.48
N ARG A 120 0.48 -5.60 10.63
CA ARG A 120 0.77 -6.64 9.64
C ARG A 120 -0.24 -7.77 9.69
N HIS A 121 -0.25 -8.63 8.68
CA HIS A 121 -0.99 -9.89 8.75
C HIS A 121 -0.47 -10.78 9.89
N ARG A 122 -1.39 -11.50 10.55
CA ARG A 122 -1.05 -12.45 11.63
C ARG A 122 -0.21 -13.61 11.13
N ASP A 123 -0.50 -14.09 9.93
CA ASP A 123 0.21 -15.19 9.27
C ASP A 123 1.49 -14.78 8.56
N ARG A 124 1.85 -13.48 8.62
CA ARG A 124 3.05 -12.90 8.00
C ARG A 124 3.06 -12.91 6.48
N THR A 125 1.94 -13.17 5.85
CA THR A 125 1.82 -13.00 4.39
C THR A 125 1.88 -11.52 3.99
N PRO A 126 2.31 -11.20 2.77
CA PRO A 126 2.21 -9.84 2.24
C PRO A 126 0.77 -9.32 2.25
N ILE A 127 0.63 -8.03 2.44
CA ILE A 127 -0.64 -7.31 2.44
C ILE A 127 -0.85 -6.70 1.06
N LEU A 128 -1.97 -6.98 0.42
CA LEU A 128 -2.29 -6.53 -0.92
C LEU A 128 -3.20 -5.29 -0.86
N CYS A 129 -2.61 -4.10 -0.92
CA CYS A 129 -3.38 -2.87 -0.82
C CYS A 129 -3.86 -2.40 -2.21
N ALA A 130 -5.15 -2.10 -2.32
CA ALA A 130 -5.71 -1.50 -3.52
C ALA A 130 -5.09 -0.12 -3.79
N ALA A 131 -4.61 0.08 -4.99
CA ALA A 131 -4.00 1.31 -5.45
C ALA A 131 -4.51 1.68 -6.84
N ILE A 132 -4.36 2.95 -7.17
CA ILE A 132 -4.54 3.48 -8.53
C ILE A 132 -3.40 4.44 -8.85
N GLY A 133 -3.03 4.56 -10.11
CA GLY A 133 -1.89 5.40 -10.46
C GLY A 133 -1.76 5.70 -11.95
N GLN A 134 -0.73 6.47 -12.25
CA GLN A 134 -0.16 6.63 -13.57
C GLN A 134 1.21 5.99 -13.51
N TYR A 135 1.45 5.01 -14.35
CA TYR A 135 2.65 4.18 -14.37
C TYR A 135 2.95 3.68 -15.78
N PRO A 136 4.17 3.20 -16.07
CA PRO A 136 4.52 2.72 -17.39
C PRO A 136 3.60 1.59 -17.87
N THR A 137 3.25 1.64 -19.16
CA THR A 137 2.48 0.62 -19.89
C THR A 137 3.01 0.54 -21.32
N ALA A 138 2.49 -0.37 -22.15
CA ALA A 138 2.84 -0.40 -23.57
C ALA A 138 2.53 0.91 -24.31
N GLU A 139 1.56 1.70 -23.80
CA GLU A 139 1.10 2.96 -24.40
C GLU A 139 1.59 4.20 -23.63
N HIS A 140 2.25 4.03 -22.49
CA HIS A 140 2.72 5.13 -21.64
C HIS A 140 4.16 4.88 -21.17
N GLU A 141 5.10 5.64 -21.75
CA GLU A 141 6.49 5.63 -21.33
C GLU A 141 6.66 6.22 -19.91
N PRO A 142 7.69 5.77 -19.16
CA PRO A 142 7.97 6.32 -17.83
C PRO A 142 8.08 7.84 -17.85
N GLY A 143 7.34 8.51 -16.97
CA GLY A 143 7.25 9.96 -16.93
C GLY A 143 7.46 10.57 -15.54
N GLU A 144 7.88 11.84 -15.50
CA GLU A 144 8.10 12.61 -14.25
C GLU A 144 6.82 12.69 -13.39
N HIS A 145 5.66 12.61 -14.02
CA HIS A 145 4.36 12.73 -13.35
C HIS A 145 3.79 11.38 -12.92
N ASP A 146 4.50 10.29 -13.15
CA ASP A 146 4.08 8.98 -12.71
C ASP A 146 4.07 8.90 -11.18
N GLY A 147 3.08 8.19 -10.70
CA GLY A 147 2.88 8.00 -9.27
C GLY A 147 1.59 7.24 -8.98
N PHE A 148 1.46 6.78 -7.76
CA PHE A 148 0.28 6.06 -7.30
C PHE A 148 -0.22 6.58 -5.96
N VAL A 149 -1.46 6.26 -5.65
CA VAL A 149 -2.09 6.48 -4.35
C VAL A 149 -2.69 5.18 -3.83
N ILE A 150 -2.64 4.99 -2.52
CA ILE A 150 -3.29 3.87 -1.84
C ILE A 150 -4.74 4.25 -1.54
N ILE A 151 -5.68 3.37 -1.85
CA ILE A 151 -7.09 3.57 -1.48
C ILE A 151 -7.25 3.27 0.00
N THR A 152 -7.96 4.15 0.71
CA THR A 152 -8.19 4.03 2.16
C THR A 152 -9.67 4.07 2.50
N ALA A 153 -10.07 3.27 3.48
CA ALA A 153 -11.41 3.21 4.04
C ALA A 153 -11.39 3.49 5.55
N ASP A 154 -12.56 3.59 6.15
CA ASP A 154 -12.68 3.69 7.61
C ASP A 154 -12.15 2.41 8.26
N SER A 155 -11.49 2.58 9.39
CA SER A 155 -11.09 1.46 10.24
C SER A 155 -12.31 0.85 10.95
N ALA A 156 -12.20 -0.42 11.32
CA ALA A 156 -13.22 -1.14 12.07
C ALA A 156 -12.58 -1.92 13.23
N GLY A 157 -13.41 -2.37 14.17
CA GLY A 157 -12.94 -3.13 15.33
C GLY A 157 -11.86 -2.39 16.13
N GLY A 158 -10.97 -3.13 16.78
CA GLY A 158 -9.89 -2.54 17.61
C GLY A 158 -8.85 -1.71 16.85
N MET A 159 -8.83 -1.77 15.52
CA MET A 159 -7.94 -0.95 14.71
C MET A 159 -8.34 0.54 14.73
N VAL A 160 -9.59 0.88 15.07
CA VAL A 160 -10.06 2.26 15.27
C VAL A 160 -9.24 2.97 16.34
N ASP A 161 -8.81 2.26 17.39
CA ASP A 161 -7.98 2.81 18.46
C ASP A 161 -6.56 3.18 17.99
N ILE A 162 -6.12 2.58 16.88
CA ILE A 162 -4.84 2.87 16.25
C ILE A 162 -4.96 4.04 15.29
N HIS A 163 -5.95 4.00 14.39
CA HIS A 163 -6.25 5.09 13.46
C HIS A 163 -7.67 4.92 12.90
N ASP A 164 -8.36 6.04 12.65
CA ASP A 164 -9.71 6.08 12.04
C ASP A 164 -9.76 5.61 10.58
N ARG A 165 -8.61 5.56 9.90
CA ARG A 165 -8.48 5.14 8.48
C ARG A 165 -7.41 4.07 8.33
N ARG A 166 -7.65 3.11 7.41
CA ARG A 166 -6.68 2.07 7.03
C ARG A 166 -6.62 1.91 5.50
N PRO A 167 -5.55 1.32 4.94
CA PRO A 167 -5.54 0.87 3.55
C PRO A 167 -6.70 -0.10 3.29
N VAL A 168 -7.27 -0.05 2.09
CA VAL A 168 -8.14 -1.12 1.60
C VAL A 168 -7.24 -2.28 1.18
N THR A 169 -7.30 -3.36 1.94
CA THR A 169 -6.53 -4.59 1.72
C THR A 169 -7.44 -5.64 1.12
N LEU A 170 -6.98 -6.37 0.13
CA LEU A 170 -7.75 -7.34 -0.63
C LEU A 170 -7.19 -8.75 -0.44
N SER A 171 -8.06 -9.75 -0.42
CA SER A 171 -7.62 -11.15 -0.54
C SER A 171 -6.93 -11.38 -1.90
N PRO A 172 -6.13 -12.45 -2.07
CA PRO A 172 -5.49 -12.75 -3.35
C PRO A 172 -6.48 -12.81 -4.53
N GLU A 173 -7.65 -13.41 -4.32
CA GLU A 173 -8.70 -13.53 -5.35
C GLU A 173 -9.26 -12.15 -5.74
N LEU A 174 -9.55 -11.32 -4.74
CA LEU A 174 -10.04 -9.96 -4.98
C LEU A 174 -8.95 -9.07 -5.58
N ALA A 175 -7.68 -9.25 -5.22
CA ALA A 175 -6.57 -8.53 -5.81
C ALA A 175 -6.40 -8.89 -7.29
N SER A 176 -6.56 -10.17 -7.65
CA SER A 176 -6.57 -10.62 -9.05
C SER A 176 -7.72 -10.01 -9.84
N GLU A 177 -8.95 -10.02 -9.27
CA GLU A 177 -10.12 -9.36 -9.88
C GLU A 177 -9.95 -7.84 -10.00
N TRP A 178 -9.34 -7.20 -8.99
CA TRP A 178 -9.04 -5.78 -9.00
C TRP A 178 -8.09 -5.39 -10.13
N LEU A 179 -7.07 -6.21 -10.37
CA LEU A 179 -6.08 -5.98 -11.43
C LEU A 179 -6.61 -6.25 -12.84
N ASP A 180 -7.64 -7.10 -12.98
CA ASP A 180 -8.19 -7.43 -14.30
C ASP A 180 -8.82 -6.20 -14.95
N PRO A 181 -8.30 -5.72 -16.10
CA PRO A 181 -8.85 -4.58 -16.80
C PRO A 181 -10.29 -4.81 -17.30
N ALA A 182 -10.72 -6.08 -17.43
CA ALA A 182 -12.10 -6.43 -17.81
C ALA A 182 -13.09 -6.26 -16.65
N THR A 183 -12.63 -6.13 -15.41
CA THR A 183 -13.51 -5.90 -14.25
C THR A 183 -14.27 -4.58 -14.41
N PRO A 184 -15.64 -4.62 -14.43
CA PRO A 184 -16.46 -3.42 -14.59
C PRO A 184 -16.17 -2.38 -13.50
N LYS A 185 -16.31 -1.10 -13.86
CA LYS A 185 -16.06 0.02 -12.95
C LYS A 185 -16.90 -0.06 -11.68
N GLU A 186 -18.16 -0.41 -11.80
CA GLU A 186 -19.10 -0.57 -10.68
C GLU A 186 -18.69 -1.71 -9.76
N ARG A 187 -18.16 -2.80 -10.33
CA ARG A 187 -17.64 -3.92 -9.56
C ARG A 187 -16.36 -3.53 -8.81
N ALA A 188 -15.44 -2.84 -9.46
CA ALA A 188 -14.22 -2.33 -8.84
C ALA A 188 -14.53 -1.38 -7.66
N GLU A 189 -15.56 -0.53 -7.80
CA GLU A 189 -16.02 0.35 -6.73
C GLU A 189 -16.60 -0.44 -5.55
N GLN A 190 -17.45 -1.43 -5.81
CA GLN A 190 -17.98 -2.32 -4.76
C GLN A 190 -16.87 -3.04 -3.99
N MET A 191 -15.83 -3.51 -4.67
CA MET A 191 -14.72 -4.21 -4.03
C MET A 191 -14.04 -3.34 -2.98
N VAL A 192 -13.69 -2.11 -3.32
CA VAL A 192 -12.98 -1.23 -2.38
C VAL A 192 -13.89 -0.64 -1.30
N LEU A 193 -15.20 -0.56 -1.55
CA LEU A 193 -16.17 -0.09 -0.57
C LEU A 193 -16.55 -1.16 0.47
N LEU A 194 -16.67 -2.42 0.05
CA LEU A 194 -17.39 -3.43 0.83
C LEU A 194 -16.56 -4.69 1.15
N GLN A 195 -15.43 -4.94 0.46
CA GLN A 195 -14.74 -6.22 0.48
C GLN A 195 -13.29 -6.17 0.99
N GLY A 196 -12.94 -5.14 1.75
CA GLY A 196 -11.65 -5.12 2.45
C GLY A 196 -11.54 -6.24 3.48
N GLU A 197 -10.32 -6.76 3.67
CA GLU A 197 -10.06 -7.82 4.65
C GLU A 197 -10.50 -7.39 6.06
N PRO A 198 -11.00 -8.35 6.88
CA PRO A 198 -11.47 -8.05 8.23
C PRO A 198 -10.30 -7.68 9.16
N THR A 199 -10.59 -6.91 10.20
CA THR A 199 -9.58 -6.45 11.17
C THR A 199 -8.86 -7.61 11.86
N GLU A 200 -9.53 -8.74 12.02
CA GLU A 200 -9.03 -9.96 12.68
C GLU A 200 -7.88 -10.62 11.90
N ALA A 201 -7.73 -10.34 10.60
CA ALA A 201 -6.60 -10.78 9.79
C ALA A 201 -5.28 -10.14 10.25
N PHE A 202 -5.36 -9.03 10.96
CA PHE A 202 -4.19 -8.24 11.35
C PHE A 202 -3.84 -8.38 12.82
N GLU A 203 -2.56 -8.16 13.11
CA GLU A 203 -2.03 -7.88 14.44
C GLU A 203 -1.31 -6.53 14.41
N TRP A 204 -1.24 -5.87 15.57
CA TRP A 204 -0.45 -4.65 15.74
C TRP A 204 0.22 -4.60 17.10
N PHE A 205 1.37 -3.95 17.11
CA PHE A 205 2.18 -3.81 18.32
C PHE A 205 3.05 -2.55 18.22
N LYS A 206 3.53 -2.11 19.38
CA LYS A 206 4.43 -0.96 19.48
C LYS A 206 5.81 -1.30 18.91
N VAL A 207 6.39 -0.36 18.17
CA VAL A 207 7.76 -0.44 17.67
C VAL A 207 8.57 0.77 18.14
N ASP A 208 9.89 0.68 17.97
CA ASP A 208 10.78 1.76 18.37
C ASP A 208 10.46 3.08 17.63
N ARG A 209 10.59 4.18 18.35
CA ARG A 209 10.37 5.54 17.80
C ARG A 209 11.39 5.94 16.73
N ALA A 210 12.49 5.20 16.59
CA ALA A 210 13.46 5.37 15.53
C ALA A 210 12.83 5.29 14.13
N ILE A 211 11.69 4.58 13.96
CA ILE A 211 10.91 4.55 12.72
C ILE A 211 10.43 5.95 12.27
N GLY A 212 10.31 6.89 13.18
CA GLY A 212 9.93 8.28 12.86
C GLY A 212 10.94 9.01 11.96
N ASN A 213 12.22 8.64 12.01
CA ASN A 213 13.22 9.17 11.11
C ASN A 213 13.26 8.36 9.80
N VAL A 214 12.88 8.98 8.69
CA VAL A 214 12.81 8.35 7.36
C VAL A 214 14.16 7.82 6.84
N ARG A 215 15.28 8.26 7.41
CA ARG A 215 16.62 7.81 7.03
C ARG A 215 16.99 6.48 7.68
N ASN A 216 16.31 6.10 8.76
CA ASN A 216 16.56 4.83 9.43
C ASN A 216 15.95 3.70 8.59
N GLN A 217 16.73 2.65 8.37
CA GLN A 217 16.34 1.44 7.66
C GLN A 217 16.83 0.22 8.47
N GLY A 218 16.33 -0.95 8.15
CA GLY A 218 16.78 -2.20 8.72
C GLY A 218 15.73 -2.93 9.58
N PRO A 219 15.96 -4.23 9.83
CA PRO A 219 14.98 -5.12 10.43
C PRO A 219 14.66 -4.82 11.90
N ASP A 220 15.48 -4.04 12.59
CA ASP A 220 15.21 -3.67 13.98
C ASP A 220 14.00 -2.73 14.12
N LEU A 221 13.70 -1.96 13.07
CA LEU A 221 12.56 -1.04 13.06
C LEU A 221 11.20 -1.73 13.11
N ILE A 222 11.13 -3.00 12.73
CA ILE A 222 9.89 -3.80 12.68
C ILE A 222 9.76 -4.77 13.85
N LYS A 223 10.66 -4.72 14.82
CA LYS A 223 10.60 -5.54 16.03
C LYS A 223 9.67 -4.90 17.08
N PRO A 224 8.89 -5.70 17.81
CA PRO A 224 8.12 -5.19 18.93
C PRO A 224 9.06 -4.67 20.02
N ILE A 225 8.72 -3.53 20.62
CA ILE A 225 9.39 -3.11 21.86
C ILE A 225 8.91 -4.02 23.01
N VAL A 226 9.83 -4.59 23.75
CA VAL A 226 9.53 -5.33 24.98
C VAL A 226 9.23 -4.29 26.06
N PRO A 227 8.09 -4.37 26.78
CA PRO A 227 7.86 -3.49 27.91
C PRO A 227 8.99 -3.64 28.95
N ASP A 228 9.53 -2.51 29.44
CA ASP A 228 10.48 -2.53 30.54
C ASP A 228 9.84 -3.25 31.74
N GLY A 229 10.42 -4.39 32.16
CA GLY A 229 10.01 -5.07 33.40
C GLY A 229 9.63 -6.55 33.30
N LEU A 230 9.95 -7.24 32.22
CA LEU A 230 9.81 -8.71 32.09
C LEU A 230 11.17 -9.42 32.03
N PHE A 231 12.05 -9.11 32.99
CA PHE A 231 13.25 -9.89 33.32
C PHE A 231 13.31 -10.15 34.81
#